data_37bb013857b3c931dcc35a80cae1cde8
#
_entry.id   37bb013857b3c931dcc35a80cae1cde8
#
_cell.length_a   1.000
_cell.length_b   1.000
_cell.length_c   1.000
_cell.angle_alpha   90.00
_cell.angle_beta   90.00
_cell.angle_gamma   90.00
#
_symmetry.space_group_name_H-M   'P 1'
#
loop_
_entity.id
_entity.type
_entity.pdbx_description
1 polymer ?
#
loop_
_entity_poly.entity_id
_entity_poly.type
_entity_poly.pdbx_seq_one_letter_code
_entity_poly.pdbx_strand_id
1 'polypeptide(L)'
;TASTVFYSFSFHVALPFFGGVVDAFEAEGLRVFGPRKNAAIIEGSKAFSKDLMKKYNIPTAAYENFTDPDEAIKYLETVKMPIVLKADGLALGKGVLICNTLEEAKEGVKTLMLDKQFGDAGNEIVIEEFMTGREVSVLAFCDGKTIKCMTSAQDHKRAKDGDQGLNTGGMGTFSPSPFYNDEVEAFCEKYVYQPTIDAMAVEGRPFTGILFTGLMLTEDGPKVLEYNARFGDPEAQVVLPRMKNDIIDAMEACIDGKLSDVELEFEDNAAVCVVLASDGYPEKYDKGFEIKGLDTFKDKDGYYVFHAGTKFDGDKIVTNGGRVLGVVAKGEDLKAARANAYKATEWIDFANKYKRNDIGKDRKSTSLNSSH
;
A
#
# COMPACT_ATOMS: atom_id res chain seq x y z
N THR A 1 25.19 -18.70 -13.18
CA THR A 1 24.38 -17.59 -13.72
C THR A 1 23.66 -16.93 -12.56
N ALA A 2 24.16 -15.76 -12.14
CA ALA A 2 23.57 -15.02 -11.04
C ALA A 2 22.22 -14.45 -11.50
N SER A 3 21.11 -14.94 -10.93
CA SER A 3 19.81 -14.31 -11.07
C SER A 3 19.82 -13.03 -10.24
N THR A 4 19.90 -11.88 -10.91
CA THR A 4 19.79 -10.60 -10.23
C THR A 4 18.33 -10.31 -10.02
N VAL A 5 17.86 -10.44 -8.78
CA VAL A 5 16.50 -10.04 -8.41
C VAL A 5 16.59 -8.61 -7.90
N PHE A 6 15.93 -7.68 -8.60
CA PHE A 6 15.85 -6.29 -8.16
C PHE A 6 14.66 -6.11 -7.23
N TYR A 7 14.93 -5.79 -5.97
CA TYR A 7 13.92 -5.34 -5.02
C TYR A 7 13.94 -3.81 -4.96
N SER A 8 12.88 -3.18 -5.37
CA SER A 8 12.65 -1.76 -5.09
C SER A 8 11.36 -1.63 -4.28
N PHE A 9 11.49 -1.21 -3.05
CA PHE A 9 10.37 -0.96 -2.13
C PHE A 9 9.89 0.50 -2.21
N SER A 10 9.94 1.14 -3.38
CA SER A 10 9.52 2.52 -3.53
C SER A 10 8.20 2.63 -4.30
N PHE A 11 7.46 3.70 -4.09
CA PHE A 11 6.23 4.05 -4.80
C PHE A 11 6.34 4.02 -6.34
N HIS A 12 7.54 3.96 -6.87
CA HIS A 12 7.78 3.97 -8.32
C HIS A 12 7.78 2.56 -8.94
N VAL A 13 7.64 1.50 -8.15
CA VAL A 13 7.70 0.12 -8.64
C VAL A 13 6.50 -0.24 -9.54
N ALA A 14 5.34 0.37 -9.33
CA ALA A 14 4.18 0.17 -10.20
C ALA A 14 4.44 0.62 -11.64
N LEU A 15 5.14 1.74 -11.82
CA LEU A 15 5.47 2.29 -13.15
C LEU A 15 6.21 1.30 -14.06
N PRO A 16 7.25 0.57 -13.62
CA PRO A 16 7.90 -0.44 -14.43
C PRO A 16 6.96 -1.57 -14.86
N PHE A 17 6.11 -2.08 -13.97
CA PHE A 17 5.14 -3.13 -14.31
C PHE A 17 4.12 -2.62 -15.33
N PHE A 18 3.57 -1.46 -15.09
CA PHE A 18 2.66 -0.79 -16.02
C PHE A 18 3.35 -0.44 -17.36
N GLY A 19 4.66 -0.16 -17.32
CA GLY A 19 5.51 0.02 -18.50
C GLY A 19 5.85 -1.27 -19.25
N GLY A 20 5.54 -2.46 -18.69
CA GLY A 20 5.79 -3.75 -19.33
C GLY A 20 7.18 -4.33 -19.10
N VAL A 21 7.80 -4.04 -17.96
CA VAL A 21 9.12 -4.57 -17.60
C VAL A 21 9.13 -6.11 -17.59
N VAL A 22 8.06 -6.74 -17.07
CA VAL A 22 7.93 -8.20 -17.03
C VAL A 22 7.86 -8.77 -18.45
N ASP A 23 7.03 -8.16 -19.30
CA ASP A 23 6.88 -8.56 -20.71
C ASP A 23 8.22 -8.47 -21.46
N ALA A 24 9.02 -7.44 -21.19
CA ALA A 24 10.35 -7.26 -21.80
C ALA A 24 11.35 -8.34 -21.32
N PHE A 25 11.38 -8.68 -20.03
CA PHE A 25 12.25 -9.74 -19.53
C PHE A 25 11.84 -11.12 -20.06
N GLU A 26 10.53 -11.42 -20.10
CA GLU A 26 10.03 -12.68 -20.67
C GLU A 26 10.35 -12.82 -22.16
N ALA A 27 10.29 -11.72 -22.94
CA ALA A 27 10.66 -11.71 -24.36
C ALA A 27 12.13 -12.10 -24.59
N GLU A 28 13.01 -11.82 -23.62
CA GLU A 28 14.43 -12.20 -23.63
C GLU A 28 14.65 -13.61 -22.98
N GLY A 29 13.58 -14.34 -22.65
CA GLY A 29 13.66 -15.66 -22.04
C GLY A 29 14.14 -15.65 -20.57
N LEU A 30 14.07 -14.52 -19.90
CA LEU A 30 14.48 -14.36 -18.50
C LEU A 30 13.31 -14.66 -17.56
N ARG A 31 13.62 -15.36 -16.47
CA ARG A 31 12.64 -15.58 -15.38
C ARG A 31 12.46 -14.30 -14.59
N VAL A 32 11.22 -13.91 -14.39
CA VAL A 32 10.88 -12.66 -13.70
C VAL A 32 9.63 -12.84 -12.83
N PHE A 33 9.65 -12.30 -11.63
CA PHE A 33 8.51 -12.27 -10.72
C PHE A 33 7.84 -10.90 -10.76
N GLY A 34 6.58 -10.87 -11.13
CA GLY A 34 5.76 -9.66 -11.20
C GLY A 34 4.63 -9.79 -12.21
N PRO A 35 3.66 -8.85 -12.19
CA PRO A 35 2.57 -8.84 -13.14
C PRO A 35 3.03 -8.33 -14.52
N ARG A 36 2.52 -8.97 -15.57
CA ARG A 36 2.63 -8.44 -16.94
C ARG A 36 1.88 -7.12 -17.04
N LYS A 37 2.22 -6.32 -18.04
CA LYS A 37 1.61 -5.00 -18.29
C LYS A 37 0.08 -5.05 -18.29
N ASN A 38 -0.52 -6.05 -18.94
CA ASN A 38 -1.97 -6.19 -19.02
C ASN A 38 -2.62 -6.51 -17.66
N ALA A 39 -1.93 -7.17 -16.74
CA ALA A 39 -2.41 -7.48 -15.40
C ALA A 39 -2.13 -6.34 -14.41
N ALA A 40 -1.03 -5.60 -14.58
CA ALA A 40 -0.68 -4.45 -13.75
C ALA A 40 -1.74 -3.32 -13.81
N ILE A 41 -2.63 -3.33 -14.80
CA ILE A 41 -3.76 -2.39 -14.90
C ILE A 41 -4.65 -2.37 -13.66
N ILE A 42 -4.67 -3.44 -12.87
CA ILE A 42 -5.44 -3.48 -11.62
C ILE A 42 -5.01 -2.41 -10.60
N GLU A 43 -3.74 -1.95 -10.64
CA GLU A 43 -3.25 -0.74 -9.95
C GLU A 43 -3.28 0.47 -10.86
N GLY A 44 -3.00 0.28 -12.15
CA GLY A 44 -2.83 1.35 -13.12
C GLY A 44 -4.12 2.12 -13.44
N SER A 45 -5.29 1.50 -13.30
CA SER A 45 -6.60 2.11 -13.53
C SER A 45 -7.57 1.76 -12.39
N LYS A 46 -8.01 2.78 -11.69
CA LYS A 46 -9.03 2.65 -10.63
C LYS A 46 -10.40 2.35 -11.24
N ALA A 47 -10.71 2.95 -12.40
CA ALA A 47 -11.93 2.68 -13.14
C ALA A 47 -12.01 1.20 -13.53
N PHE A 48 -10.95 0.64 -14.12
CA PHE A 48 -10.87 -0.78 -14.43
C PHE A 48 -11.07 -1.65 -13.18
N SER A 49 -10.37 -1.36 -12.07
CA SER A 49 -10.51 -2.11 -10.82
C SER A 49 -11.93 -2.09 -10.29
N LYS A 50 -12.58 -0.93 -10.32
CA LYS A 50 -13.98 -0.79 -9.88
C LYS A 50 -14.92 -1.57 -10.77
N ASP A 51 -14.78 -1.47 -12.08
CA ASP A 51 -15.62 -2.20 -13.05
C ASP A 51 -15.42 -3.72 -12.92
N LEU A 52 -14.18 -4.18 -12.69
CA LEU A 52 -13.87 -5.58 -12.39
C LEU A 52 -14.64 -6.03 -11.13
N MET A 53 -14.51 -5.29 -10.03
CA MET A 53 -15.18 -5.63 -8.77
C MET A 53 -16.70 -5.65 -8.91
N LYS A 54 -17.30 -4.68 -9.59
CA LYS A 54 -18.74 -4.62 -9.87
C LYS A 54 -19.20 -5.82 -10.71
N LYS A 55 -18.48 -6.13 -11.79
CA LYS A 55 -18.79 -7.22 -12.72
C LYS A 55 -18.78 -8.60 -12.05
N TYR A 56 -17.84 -8.81 -11.14
CA TYR A 56 -17.63 -10.11 -10.47
C TYR A 56 -18.15 -10.15 -9.03
N ASN A 57 -18.94 -9.15 -8.61
CA ASN A 57 -19.56 -9.03 -7.30
C ASN A 57 -18.55 -9.06 -6.13
N ILE A 58 -17.38 -8.48 -6.33
CA ILE A 58 -16.37 -8.28 -5.27
C ILE A 58 -16.78 -7.05 -4.45
N PRO A 59 -16.90 -7.16 -3.11
CA PRO A 59 -17.35 -6.06 -2.27
C PRO A 59 -16.43 -4.84 -2.35
N THR A 60 -16.98 -3.68 -2.73
CA THR A 60 -16.29 -2.38 -2.79
C THR A 60 -17.29 -1.25 -2.57
N ALA A 61 -16.82 -0.02 -2.46
CA ALA A 61 -17.65 1.18 -2.40
C ALA A 61 -18.54 1.30 -3.65
N ALA A 62 -19.77 1.78 -3.48
CA ALA A 62 -20.58 2.20 -4.61
C ALA A 62 -19.87 3.33 -5.37
N TYR A 63 -19.86 3.29 -6.69
CA TYR A 63 -19.10 4.21 -7.53
C TYR A 63 -19.73 4.41 -8.90
N GLU A 64 -19.31 5.49 -9.57
CA GLU A 64 -19.50 5.71 -11.00
C GLU A 64 -18.27 6.35 -11.62
N ASN A 65 -18.00 6.03 -12.89
CA ASN A 65 -16.84 6.54 -13.64
C ASN A 65 -17.30 7.66 -14.58
N PHE A 66 -16.50 8.71 -14.71
CA PHE A 66 -16.80 9.86 -15.56
C PHE A 66 -15.59 10.31 -16.37
N THR A 67 -15.82 10.48 -17.67
CA THR A 67 -14.88 11.12 -18.62
C THR A 67 -15.33 12.53 -19.02
N ASP A 68 -16.57 12.91 -18.67
CA ASP A 68 -17.16 14.22 -18.92
C ASP A 68 -17.38 14.95 -17.59
N PRO A 69 -16.78 16.13 -17.37
CA PRO A 69 -16.89 16.87 -16.12
C PRO A 69 -18.32 17.39 -15.84
N ASP A 70 -19.12 17.69 -16.87
CA ASP A 70 -20.48 18.17 -16.70
C ASP A 70 -21.41 17.03 -16.23
N GLU A 71 -21.20 15.81 -16.74
CA GLU A 71 -21.90 14.62 -16.28
C GLU A 71 -21.52 14.26 -14.84
N ALA A 72 -20.22 14.36 -14.51
CA ALA A 72 -19.75 14.16 -13.14
C ALA A 72 -20.42 15.16 -12.16
N ILE A 73 -20.50 16.44 -12.52
CA ILE A 73 -21.13 17.47 -11.70
C ILE A 73 -22.64 17.19 -11.52
N LYS A 74 -23.36 16.78 -12.57
CA LYS A 74 -24.76 16.41 -12.46
C LYS A 74 -24.98 15.22 -11.53
N TYR A 75 -24.09 14.21 -11.59
CA TYR A 75 -24.15 13.06 -10.70
C TYR A 75 -23.95 13.47 -9.24
N LEU A 76 -22.99 14.37 -8.95
CA LEU A 76 -22.74 14.88 -7.61
C LEU A 76 -23.96 15.52 -6.95
N GLU A 77 -24.88 16.09 -7.75
CA GLU A 77 -26.13 16.68 -7.25
C GLU A 77 -27.16 15.61 -6.78
N THR A 78 -26.92 14.34 -7.11
CA THR A 78 -27.81 13.21 -6.77
C THR A 78 -27.33 12.35 -5.61
N VAL A 79 -26.07 12.51 -5.19
CA VAL A 79 -25.44 11.68 -4.16
C VAL A 79 -25.32 12.40 -2.83
N LYS A 80 -25.13 11.62 -1.75
CA LYS A 80 -24.95 12.16 -0.41
C LYS A 80 -23.48 12.47 -0.14
N MET A 81 -23.22 13.55 0.59
CA MET A 81 -21.90 13.87 1.10
C MET A 81 -21.66 13.21 2.47
N PRO A 82 -20.41 12.90 2.84
CA PRO A 82 -19.19 13.09 2.04
C PRO A 82 -19.07 12.11 0.88
N ILE A 83 -18.24 12.48 -0.13
CA ILE A 83 -17.97 11.68 -1.33
C ILE A 83 -16.46 11.65 -1.60
N VAL A 84 -15.97 10.64 -2.31
CA VAL A 84 -14.55 10.52 -2.67
C VAL A 84 -14.40 10.63 -4.19
N LEU A 85 -13.53 11.54 -4.64
CA LEU A 85 -13.13 11.68 -6.04
C LEU A 85 -11.74 11.12 -6.21
N LYS A 86 -11.54 10.25 -7.20
CA LYS A 86 -10.23 9.66 -7.52
C LYS A 86 -9.91 9.86 -9.00
N ALA A 87 -8.78 10.49 -9.30
CA ALA A 87 -8.25 10.50 -10.66
C ALA A 87 -7.89 9.07 -11.08
N ASP A 88 -8.23 8.67 -12.31
CA ASP A 88 -7.83 7.38 -12.86
C ASP A 88 -6.35 7.41 -13.25
N GLY A 89 -5.62 6.35 -12.93
CA GLY A 89 -4.19 6.24 -13.19
C GLY A 89 -3.30 6.48 -11.97
N LEU A 90 -1.99 6.43 -12.25
CA LEU A 90 -0.92 6.54 -11.24
C LEU A 90 -0.68 8.00 -10.83
N ALA A 91 -1.52 8.56 -9.99
CA ALA A 91 -1.40 9.93 -9.48
C ALA A 91 -0.50 10.05 -8.23
N LEU A 92 0.40 9.07 -8.00
CA LEU A 92 1.36 9.03 -6.89
C LEU A 92 0.70 9.23 -5.51
N GLY A 93 -0.50 8.68 -5.32
CA GLY A 93 -1.28 8.80 -4.08
C GLY A 93 -1.87 10.19 -3.81
N LYS A 94 -1.77 11.13 -4.76
CA LYS A 94 -2.26 12.52 -4.58
C LYS A 94 -3.56 12.80 -5.33
N GLY A 95 -4.00 11.89 -6.18
CA GLY A 95 -5.21 12.04 -7.00
C GLY A 95 -6.51 11.65 -6.30
N VAL A 96 -6.57 11.68 -4.97
CA VAL A 96 -7.76 11.32 -4.17
C VAL A 96 -8.19 12.52 -3.33
N LEU A 97 -9.44 12.93 -3.48
CA LEU A 97 -10.05 14.05 -2.77
C LEU A 97 -11.27 13.55 -1.99
N ILE A 98 -11.30 13.79 -0.69
CA ILE A 98 -12.49 13.58 0.14
C ILE A 98 -13.21 14.92 0.23
N CYS A 99 -14.43 14.97 -0.27
CA CYS A 99 -15.23 16.17 -0.35
C CYS A 99 -16.41 16.08 0.64
N ASN A 100 -16.46 16.99 1.60
CA ASN A 100 -17.48 17.02 2.64
C ASN A 100 -18.71 17.77 2.21
N THR A 101 -18.60 18.64 1.21
CA THR A 101 -19.70 19.43 0.66
C THR A 101 -19.78 19.28 -0.85
N LEU A 102 -20.95 19.61 -1.42
CA LEU A 102 -21.15 19.58 -2.87
C LEU A 102 -20.23 20.57 -3.59
N GLU A 103 -19.99 21.73 -2.98
CA GLU A 103 -19.10 22.77 -3.51
C GLU A 103 -17.66 22.27 -3.60
N GLU A 104 -17.16 21.61 -2.53
CA GLU A 104 -15.84 20.96 -2.53
C GLU A 104 -15.75 19.89 -3.61
N ALA A 105 -16.80 19.10 -3.79
CA ALA A 105 -16.82 18.05 -4.81
C ALA A 105 -16.82 18.63 -6.24
N LYS A 106 -17.57 19.68 -6.50
CA LYS A 106 -17.57 20.38 -7.81
C LYS A 106 -16.21 21.00 -8.12
N GLU A 107 -15.57 21.63 -7.14
CA GLU A 107 -14.21 22.17 -7.31
C GLU A 107 -13.18 21.03 -7.48
N GLY A 108 -13.38 19.89 -6.80
CA GLY A 108 -12.58 18.68 -6.98
C GLY A 108 -12.65 18.15 -8.42
N VAL A 109 -13.83 18.05 -9.02
CA VAL A 109 -13.98 17.67 -10.44
C VAL A 109 -13.22 18.62 -11.34
N LYS A 110 -13.32 19.94 -11.11
CA LYS A 110 -12.60 20.94 -11.88
C LYS A 110 -11.08 20.74 -11.75
N THR A 111 -10.58 20.61 -10.54
CA THR A 111 -9.15 20.40 -10.26
C THR A 111 -8.61 19.16 -10.94
N LEU A 112 -9.35 18.04 -10.89
CA LEU A 112 -8.91 16.78 -11.46
C LEU A 112 -9.03 16.75 -12.99
N MET A 113 -10.17 17.15 -13.54
CA MET A 113 -10.50 16.94 -14.97
C MET A 113 -10.17 18.15 -15.85
N LEU A 114 -10.39 19.39 -15.38
CA LEU A 114 -10.22 20.59 -16.19
C LEU A 114 -8.82 21.19 -16.03
N ASP A 115 -8.36 21.39 -14.80
CA ASP A 115 -7.03 21.95 -14.54
C ASP A 115 -5.92 20.92 -14.77
N LYS A 116 -6.29 19.64 -14.91
CA LYS A 116 -5.39 18.50 -15.16
C LYS A 116 -4.18 18.50 -14.24
N GLN A 117 -4.40 18.75 -12.97
CA GLN A 117 -3.33 18.80 -11.96
C GLN A 117 -2.47 17.52 -11.94
N PHE A 118 -3.04 16.39 -12.38
CA PHE A 118 -2.39 15.09 -12.46
C PHE A 118 -2.19 14.59 -13.91
N GLY A 119 -2.15 15.53 -14.89
CA GLY A 119 -1.96 15.21 -16.30
C GLY A 119 -3.07 14.31 -16.84
N ASP A 120 -2.70 13.29 -17.63
CA ASP A 120 -3.64 12.37 -18.27
C ASP A 120 -4.47 11.52 -17.29
N ALA A 121 -4.02 11.37 -16.03
CA ALA A 121 -4.79 10.70 -14.98
C ALA A 121 -6.12 11.41 -14.68
N GLY A 122 -6.25 12.70 -14.99
CA GLY A 122 -7.47 13.47 -14.87
C GLY A 122 -8.46 13.35 -16.04
N ASN A 123 -8.13 12.56 -17.08
CA ASN A 123 -9.04 12.36 -18.22
C ASN A 123 -10.26 11.51 -17.83
N GLU A 124 -10.16 10.72 -16.78
CA GLU A 124 -11.24 9.95 -16.19
C GLU A 124 -11.15 10.04 -14.67
N ILE A 125 -12.31 10.13 -14.01
CA ILE A 125 -12.39 10.10 -12.56
C ILE A 125 -13.38 9.03 -12.09
N VAL A 126 -13.09 8.47 -10.92
CA VAL A 126 -14.01 7.62 -10.17
C VAL A 126 -14.62 8.44 -9.03
N ILE A 127 -15.93 8.49 -8.97
CA ILE A 127 -16.67 9.08 -7.85
C ILE A 127 -17.23 7.93 -7.02
N GLU A 128 -16.83 7.81 -5.76
CA GLU A 128 -17.28 6.72 -4.90
C GLU A 128 -17.79 7.19 -3.55
N GLU A 129 -18.69 6.38 -2.98
CA GLU A 129 -19.20 6.61 -1.63
C GLU A 129 -18.06 6.68 -0.62
N PHE A 130 -18.22 7.55 0.35
CA PHE A 130 -17.28 7.62 1.47
C PHE A 130 -17.57 6.50 2.47
N MET A 131 -16.66 5.55 2.58
CA MET A 131 -16.77 4.44 3.52
C MET A 131 -16.20 4.82 4.90
N THR A 132 -16.83 4.33 5.94
CA THR A 132 -16.35 4.43 7.33
C THR A 132 -16.01 3.05 7.86
N GLY A 133 -14.91 2.95 8.61
CA GLY A 133 -14.46 1.68 9.16
C GLY A 133 -12.98 1.72 9.56
N ARG A 134 -12.34 0.57 9.53
CA ARG A 134 -10.92 0.41 9.80
C ARG A 134 -10.20 -0.06 8.55
N GLU A 135 -9.16 0.64 8.17
CA GLU A 135 -8.30 0.22 7.08
C GLU A 135 -7.40 -0.92 7.52
N VAL A 136 -7.29 -1.94 6.68
CA VAL A 136 -6.38 -3.07 6.83
C VAL A 136 -5.79 -3.40 5.47
N SER A 137 -4.50 -3.72 5.45
CA SER A 137 -3.79 -4.14 4.24
C SER A 137 -3.45 -5.62 4.31
N VAL A 138 -3.67 -6.33 3.21
CA VAL A 138 -3.24 -7.73 3.05
C VAL A 138 -2.43 -7.85 1.77
N LEU A 139 -1.23 -8.39 1.89
CA LEU A 139 -0.35 -8.74 0.78
C LEU A 139 -0.55 -10.21 0.44
N ALA A 140 -0.50 -10.56 -0.83
CA ALA A 140 -0.65 -11.94 -1.26
C ALA A 140 0.29 -12.28 -2.42
N PHE A 141 0.84 -13.49 -2.40
CA PHE A 141 1.46 -14.09 -3.57
C PHE A 141 0.39 -14.61 -4.53
N CYS A 142 0.61 -14.43 -5.84
CA CYS A 142 -0.30 -14.88 -6.89
C CYS A 142 0.49 -15.52 -8.03
N ASP A 143 -0.02 -16.62 -8.59
CA ASP A 143 0.56 -17.32 -9.75
C ASP A 143 -0.35 -17.31 -10.99
N GLY A 144 -1.40 -16.48 -10.98
CA GLY A 144 -2.40 -16.40 -12.04
C GLY A 144 -3.62 -17.30 -11.84
N LYS A 145 -3.58 -18.23 -10.87
CA LYS A 145 -4.66 -19.17 -10.54
C LYS A 145 -4.89 -19.26 -9.04
N THR A 146 -3.80 -19.31 -8.29
CA THR A 146 -3.79 -19.45 -6.83
C THR A 146 -3.37 -18.13 -6.19
N ILE A 147 -4.00 -17.79 -5.09
CA ILE A 147 -3.61 -16.68 -4.22
C ILE A 147 -3.29 -17.23 -2.82
N LYS A 148 -2.19 -16.78 -2.24
CA LYS A 148 -1.79 -17.10 -0.86
C LYS A 148 -1.56 -15.82 -0.10
N CYS A 149 -2.45 -15.51 0.84
CA CYS A 149 -2.39 -14.32 1.64
C CYS A 149 -1.29 -14.39 2.71
N MET A 150 -0.65 -13.27 2.94
CA MET A 150 0.27 -13.07 4.06
C MET A 150 -0.51 -12.56 5.27
N THR A 151 0.15 -12.46 6.42
CA THR A 151 -0.42 -11.84 7.61
C THR A 151 -0.83 -10.39 7.33
N SER A 152 -1.93 -9.94 7.97
CA SER A 152 -2.45 -8.59 7.80
C SER A 152 -1.51 -7.52 8.35
N ALA A 153 -1.63 -6.30 7.83
CA ALA A 153 -0.93 -5.12 8.34
C ALA A 153 -1.90 -3.93 8.44
N GLN A 154 -1.52 -2.94 9.21
CA GLN A 154 -2.28 -1.70 9.32
C GLN A 154 -1.33 -0.51 9.33
N ASP A 155 -1.49 0.39 8.34
CA ASP A 155 -0.65 1.57 8.14
C ASP A 155 -1.29 2.83 8.76
N HIS A 156 -0.46 3.85 8.96
CA HIS A 156 -0.84 5.18 9.45
C HIS A 156 -0.46 6.23 8.40
N LYS A 157 -1.44 6.65 7.62
CA LYS A 157 -1.24 7.47 6.41
C LYS A 157 -1.01 8.95 6.69
N ARG A 158 -1.56 9.49 7.79
CA ARG A 158 -1.43 10.91 8.10
C ARG A 158 -0.06 11.26 8.67
N ALA A 159 0.44 12.46 8.31
CA ALA A 159 1.78 12.92 8.68
C ALA A 159 1.97 13.10 10.18
N LYS A 160 0.93 13.48 10.93
CA LYS A 160 1.03 13.88 12.33
C LYS A 160 0.26 12.95 13.27
N ASP A 161 0.64 12.97 14.55
CA ASP A 161 -0.06 12.28 15.63
C ASP A 161 -1.56 12.62 15.60
N GLY A 162 -2.39 11.68 16.02
CA GLY A 162 -3.82 11.87 16.04
C GLY A 162 -4.49 11.77 14.67
N ASP A 163 -3.82 11.21 13.65
CA ASP A 163 -4.26 11.19 12.25
C ASP A 163 -4.56 12.59 11.72
N GLN A 164 -3.66 13.51 12.03
CA GLN A 164 -3.72 14.89 11.59
C GLN A 164 -2.70 15.18 10.48
N GLY A 165 -2.91 16.29 9.78
CA GLY A 165 -2.03 16.74 8.71
C GLY A 165 -2.35 16.07 7.37
N LEU A 166 -1.43 16.20 6.42
CA LEU A 166 -1.58 15.70 5.05
C LEU A 166 -1.40 14.18 4.98
N ASN A 167 -1.96 13.58 3.95
CA ASN A 167 -1.70 12.19 3.58
C ASN A 167 -0.24 12.03 3.14
N THR A 168 0.33 10.88 3.47
CA THR A 168 1.70 10.49 3.15
C THR A 168 1.72 9.10 2.53
N GLY A 169 2.89 8.61 2.21
CA GLY A 169 3.10 7.22 1.84
C GLY A 169 3.03 6.22 3.00
N GLY A 170 2.69 6.67 4.20
CA GLY A 170 2.70 5.88 5.44
C GLY A 170 3.79 6.34 6.39
N MET A 171 3.41 6.62 7.62
CA MET A 171 4.30 7.07 8.71
C MET A 171 4.67 5.95 9.67
N GLY A 172 4.12 4.77 9.43
CA GLY A 172 4.41 3.57 10.19
C GLY A 172 3.26 2.58 10.11
N THR A 173 3.57 1.33 10.39
CA THR A 173 2.66 0.21 10.25
C THR A 173 2.93 -0.86 11.29
N PHE A 174 1.99 -1.75 11.49
CA PHE A 174 2.15 -2.90 12.34
C PHE A 174 1.46 -4.14 11.77
N SER A 175 1.89 -5.30 12.19
CA SER A 175 1.35 -6.61 11.81
C SER A 175 1.43 -7.57 13.01
N PRO A 176 0.38 -8.40 13.25
CA PRO A 176 -0.90 -8.43 12.53
C PRO A 176 -1.84 -7.30 12.97
N SER A 177 -2.88 -7.01 12.18
CA SER A 177 -3.97 -6.14 12.61
C SER A 177 -4.91 -6.91 13.55
N PRO A 178 -5.21 -6.40 14.75
CA PRO A 178 -6.12 -7.08 15.69
C PRO A 178 -7.60 -7.08 15.22
N PHE A 179 -7.89 -6.34 14.15
CA PHE A 179 -9.23 -6.26 13.58
C PHE A 179 -9.45 -7.22 12.41
N TYR A 180 -8.38 -7.85 11.93
CA TYR A 180 -8.41 -8.85 10.87
C TYR A 180 -8.38 -10.24 11.52
N ASN A 181 -9.53 -10.70 11.96
CA ASN A 181 -9.73 -12.00 12.61
C ASN A 181 -10.12 -13.08 11.60
N ASP A 182 -10.24 -14.32 12.06
CA ASP A 182 -10.55 -15.48 11.21
C ASP A 182 -11.86 -15.33 10.43
N GLU A 183 -12.88 -14.65 10.99
CA GLU A 183 -14.16 -14.40 10.31
C GLU A 183 -13.98 -13.43 9.13
N VAL A 184 -13.22 -12.34 9.34
CA VAL A 184 -12.88 -11.37 8.29
C VAL A 184 -12.02 -12.03 7.22
N GLU A 185 -11.04 -12.84 7.63
CA GLU A 185 -10.18 -13.57 6.70
C GLU A 185 -10.98 -14.53 5.82
N ALA A 186 -11.81 -15.40 6.43
CA ALA A 186 -12.66 -16.34 5.69
C ALA A 186 -13.64 -15.64 4.74
N PHE A 187 -14.18 -14.48 5.13
CA PHE A 187 -15.00 -13.66 4.24
C PHE A 187 -14.20 -13.16 3.05
N CYS A 188 -13.01 -12.59 3.30
CA CYS A 188 -12.16 -12.04 2.24
C CYS A 188 -11.63 -13.13 1.30
N GLU A 189 -11.26 -14.30 1.80
CA GLU A 189 -10.88 -15.44 0.96
C GLU A 189 -11.99 -15.82 -0.02
N LYS A 190 -13.22 -15.92 0.49
CA LYS A 190 -14.38 -16.33 -0.29
C LYS A 190 -14.88 -15.30 -1.29
N TYR A 191 -14.87 -14.01 -0.91
CA TYR A 191 -15.56 -12.96 -1.66
C TYR A 191 -14.63 -11.91 -2.27
N VAL A 192 -13.34 -11.88 -1.87
CA VAL A 192 -12.38 -10.86 -2.33
C VAL A 192 -11.20 -11.48 -3.06
N TYR A 193 -10.37 -12.26 -2.38
CA TYR A 193 -9.03 -12.61 -2.89
C TYR A 193 -9.09 -13.56 -4.09
N GLN A 194 -9.60 -14.77 -3.90
CA GLN A 194 -9.69 -15.72 -5.00
C GLN A 194 -10.62 -15.23 -6.13
N PRO A 195 -11.79 -14.61 -5.85
CA PRO A 195 -12.62 -14.01 -6.91
C PRO A 195 -11.90 -12.93 -7.73
N THR A 196 -10.98 -12.16 -7.12
CA THR A 196 -10.20 -11.14 -7.85
C THR A 196 -9.26 -11.81 -8.86
N ILE A 197 -8.53 -12.85 -8.46
CA ILE A 197 -7.59 -13.55 -9.34
C ILE A 197 -8.34 -14.30 -10.44
N ASP A 198 -9.47 -14.94 -10.11
CA ASP A 198 -10.32 -15.62 -11.09
C ASP A 198 -10.88 -14.62 -12.11
N ALA A 199 -11.36 -13.46 -11.65
CA ALA A 199 -11.85 -12.39 -12.52
C ALA A 199 -10.76 -11.89 -13.48
N MET A 200 -9.55 -11.63 -12.96
CA MET A 200 -8.42 -11.21 -13.78
C MET A 200 -8.07 -12.28 -14.84
N ALA A 201 -8.10 -13.56 -14.50
CA ALA A 201 -7.84 -14.64 -15.45
C ALA A 201 -8.93 -14.72 -16.53
N VAL A 202 -10.21 -14.59 -16.16
CA VAL A 202 -11.36 -14.57 -17.10
C VAL A 202 -11.28 -13.38 -18.05
N GLU A 203 -10.79 -12.22 -17.58
CA GLU A 203 -10.54 -11.05 -18.44
C GLU A 203 -9.29 -11.19 -19.35
N GLY A 204 -8.64 -12.36 -19.35
CA GLY A 204 -7.42 -12.60 -20.14
C GLY A 204 -6.18 -11.87 -19.60
N ARG A 205 -6.19 -11.53 -18.30
CA ARG A 205 -5.15 -10.78 -17.58
C ARG A 205 -4.68 -11.54 -16.33
N PRO A 206 -4.24 -12.82 -16.44
CA PRO A 206 -3.83 -13.58 -15.26
C PRO A 206 -2.75 -12.82 -14.48
N PHE A 207 -2.96 -12.69 -13.17
CA PHE A 207 -2.09 -11.90 -12.31
C PHE A 207 -1.06 -12.78 -11.62
N THR A 208 0.21 -12.60 -11.95
CA THR A 208 1.35 -13.22 -11.25
C THR A 208 2.14 -12.13 -10.54
N GLY A 209 2.47 -12.33 -9.27
CA GLY A 209 3.21 -11.33 -8.50
C GLY A 209 2.63 -11.10 -7.11
N ILE A 210 2.88 -9.94 -6.54
CA ILE A 210 2.29 -9.51 -5.27
C ILE A 210 1.05 -8.69 -5.56
N LEU A 211 -0.08 -9.14 -5.05
CA LEU A 211 -1.31 -8.35 -4.96
C LEU A 211 -1.41 -7.75 -3.56
N PHE A 212 -1.41 -6.44 -3.48
CA PHE A 212 -1.77 -5.69 -2.28
C PHE A 212 -3.27 -5.39 -2.35
N THR A 213 -4.01 -5.77 -1.33
CA THR A 213 -5.42 -5.45 -1.17
C THR A 213 -5.61 -4.53 0.03
N GLY A 214 -6.01 -3.29 -0.23
CA GLY A 214 -6.48 -2.36 0.80
C GLY A 214 -7.95 -2.63 1.10
N LEU A 215 -8.26 -2.89 2.36
CA LEU A 215 -9.61 -3.19 2.83
C LEU A 215 -10.12 -2.09 3.77
N MET A 216 -11.40 -1.80 3.69
CA MET A 216 -12.16 -1.11 4.72
C MET A 216 -13.05 -2.12 5.44
N LEU A 217 -12.81 -2.32 6.73
CA LEU A 217 -13.69 -3.13 7.58
C LEU A 217 -14.84 -2.24 8.05
N THR A 218 -15.95 -2.27 7.31
CA THR A 218 -17.16 -1.48 7.57
C THR A 218 -18.14 -2.23 8.48
N GLU A 219 -19.20 -1.56 8.93
CA GLU A 219 -20.29 -2.20 9.68
C GLU A 219 -21.02 -3.26 8.83
N ASP A 220 -21.04 -3.10 7.51
CA ASP A 220 -21.66 -4.05 6.55
C ASP A 220 -20.69 -5.17 6.12
N GLY A 221 -19.50 -5.23 6.70
CA GLY A 221 -18.44 -6.19 6.36
C GLY A 221 -17.26 -5.59 5.60
N PRO A 222 -16.26 -6.41 5.25
CA PRO A 222 -15.09 -5.97 4.51
C PRO A 222 -15.42 -5.53 3.09
N LYS A 223 -14.89 -4.38 2.66
CA LYS A 223 -14.97 -3.86 1.29
C LYS A 223 -13.58 -3.48 0.79
N VAL A 224 -13.31 -3.74 -0.48
CA VAL A 224 -12.04 -3.34 -1.10
C VAL A 224 -11.99 -1.83 -1.33
N LEU A 225 -10.93 -1.20 -0.84
CA LEU A 225 -10.61 0.20 -1.10
C LEU A 225 -9.86 0.36 -2.42
N GLU A 226 -8.82 -0.45 -2.60
CA GLU A 226 -7.93 -0.42 -3.75
C GLU A 226 -7.09 -1.69 -3.85
N TYR A 227 -6.53 -1.92 -5.04
CA TYR A 227 -5.47 -2.89 -5.28
C TYR A 227 -4.19 -2.17 -5.68
N ASN A 228 -3.04 -2.76 -5.28
CA ASN A 228 -1.74 -2.41 -5.83
C ASN A 228 -1.03 -3.69 -6.31
N ALA A 229 -0.29 -3.59 -7.40
CA ALA A 229 0.37 -4.72 -8.08
C ALA A 229 1.82 -4.92 -7.60
N ARG A 230 2.07 -4.70 -6.32
CA ARG A 230 3.39 -4.66 -5.68
C ARG A 230 3.30 -4.83 -4.17
N PHE A 231 4.46 -4.97 -3.54
CA PHE A 231 4.55 -4.86 -2.08
C PHE A 231 4.11 -3.48 -1.59
N GLY A 232 3.51 -3.44 -0.40
CA GLY A 232 3.24 -2.20 0.32
C GLY A 232 4.51 -1.64 0.98
N ASP A 233 4.56 -0.35 1.13
CA ASP A 233 5.60 0.38 1.84
C ASP A 233 4.93 1.45 2.71
N PRO A 234 4.84 1.23 4.06
CA PRO A 234 5.74 0.39 4.87
C PRO A 234 5.21 -1.00 5.31
N GLU A 235 4.21 -1.59 4.66
CA GLU A 235 3.61 -2.87 5.08
C GLU A 235 4.60 -4.04 4.96
N ALA A 236 5.39 -4.10 3.88
CA ALA A 236 6.39 -5.16 3.69
C ALA A 236 7.38 -5.23 4.86
N GLN A 237 7.73 -4.09 5.44
CA GLN A 237 8.68 -3.99 6.54
C GLN A 237 8.22 -4.64 7.84
N VAL A 238 6.92 -4.91 8.00
CA VAL A 238 6.39 -5.62 9.17
C VAL A 238 5.87 -7.01 8.86
N VAL A 239 5.52 -7.29 7.60
CA VAL A 239 5.02 -8.59 7.18
C VAL A 239 6.18 -9.56 6.89
N LEU A 240 7.15 -9.15 6.07
CA LEU A 240 8.24 -10.02 5.64
C LEU A 240 9.18 -10.45 6.78
N PRO A 241 9.54 -9.62 7.77
CA PRO A 241 10.37 -10.09 8.90
C PRO A 241 9.70 -11.15 9.79
N ARG A 242 8.40 -11.35 9.66
CA ARG A 242 7.62 -12.40 10.36
C ARG A 242 7.45 -13.67 9.54
N MET A 243 7.76 -13.62 8.24
CA MET A 243 7.66 -14.78 7.34
C MET A 243 8.78 -15.78 7.64
N LYS A 244 8.42 -17.07 7.78
CA LYS A 244 9.39 -18.15 8.03
C LYS A 244 9.93 -18.77 6.76
N ASN A 245 9.15 -18.73 5.68
CA ASN A 245 9.59 -19.25 4.38
C ASN A 245 10.69 -18.38 3.77
N ASP A 246 11.52 -18.97 2.93
CA ASP A 246 12.34 -18.20 2.01
C ASP A 246 11.43 -17.53 0.97
N ILE A 247 11.52 -16.21 0.87
CA ILE A 247 10.70 -15.42 -0.05
C ILE A 247 10.98 -15.79 -1.52
N ILE A 248 12.22 -16.19 -1.82
CA ILE A 248 12.61 -16.58 -3.19
C ILE A 248 11.88 -17.86 -3.60
N ASP A 249 11.77 -18.85 -2.70
CA ASP A 249 11.04 -20.10 -2.99
C ASP A 249 9.57 -19.80 -3.33
N ALA A 250 8.92 -18.89 -2.59
CA ALA A 250 7.55 -18.47 -2.86
C ALA A 250 7.41 -17.74 -4.21
N MET A 251 8.37 -16.86 -4.54
CA MET A 251 8.39 -16.13 -5.81
C MET A 251 8.63 -17.09 -6.99
N GLU A 252 9.54 -18.06 -6.86
CA GLU A 252 9.80 -19.07 -7.89
C GLU A 252 8.58 -19.97 -8.11
N ALA A 253 7.89 -20.36 -7.02
CA ALA A 253 6.66 -21.11 -7.12
C ALA A 253 5.56 -20.33 -7.88
N CYS A 254 5.48 -19.02 -7.71
CA CYS A 254 4.57 -18.17 -8.49
C CYS A 254 4.93 -18.18 -9.99
N ILE A 255 6.22 -18.03 -10.32
CA ILE A 255 6.69 -18.04 -11.71
C ILE A 255 6.38 -19.39 -12.38
N ASP A 256 6.51 -20.49 -11.63
CA ASP A 256 6.33 -21.85 -12.13
C ASP A 256 4.85 -22.33 -12.10
N GLY A 257 3.91 -21.50 -11.60
CA GLY A 257 2.50 -21.85 -11.44
C GLY A 257 2.26 -22.98 -10.44
N LYS A 258 3.08 -23.05 -9.40
CA LYS A 258 3.10 -24.06 -8.33
C LYS A 258 2.82 -23.48 -6.94
N LEU A 259 2.25 -22.31 -6.87
CA LEU A 259 1.97 -21.65 -5.59
C LEU A 259 1.01 -22.47 -4.69
N SER A 260 0.16 -23.32 -5.29
CA SER A 260 -0.70 -24.25 -4.54
C SER A 260 0.07 -25.18 -3.62
N ASP A 261 1.32 -25.52 -3.99
CA ASP A 261 2.17 -26.46 -3.27
C ASP A 261 2.95 -25.80 -2.12
N VAL A 262 2.88 -24.47 -2.02
CA VAL A 262 3.54 -23.68 -0.98
C VAL A 262 2.60 -23.46 0.18
N GLU A 263 3.04 -23.78 1.40
CA GLU A 263 2.40 -23.34 2.64
C GLU A 263 3.16 -22.14 3.19
N LEU A 264 2.48 -20.99 3.31
CA LEU A 264 3.07 -19.79 3.91
C LEU A 264 2.99 -19.86 5.41
N GLU A 265 4.12 -19.73 6.08
CA GLU A 265 4.21 -19.73 7.54
C GLU A 265 4.71 -18.39 8.06
N PHE A 266 4.12 -17.93 9.15
CA PHE A 266 4.51 -16.72 9.84
C PHE A 266 4.81 -17.01 11.31
N GLU A 267 5.68 -16.20 11.92
CA GLU A 267 5.92 -16.24 13.36
C GLU A 267 4.66 -15.79 14.12
N ASP A 268 4.41 -16.44 15.24
CA ASP A 268 3.34 -16.06 16.19
C ASP A 268 3.84 -14.93 17.11
N ASN A 269 4.06 -13.77 16.52
CA ASN A 269 4.52 -12.56 17.17
C ASN A 269 3.94 -11.33 16.45
N ALA A 270 4.32 -10.14 16.87
CA ALA A 270 3.99 -8.91 16.20
C ALA A 270 5.24 -8.14 15.74
N ALA A 271 5.06 -7.27 14.77
CA ALA A 271 6.08 -6.34 14.32
C ALA A 271 5.50 -4.93 14.16
N VAL A 272 6.30 -3.92 14.49
CA VAL A 272 5.95 -2.51 14.33
C VAL A 272 7.07 -1.80 13.59
N CYS A 273 6.71 -1.05 12.57
CA CYS A 273 7.58 -0.14 11.82
C CYS A 273 7.23 1.31 12.16
N VAL A 274 8.20 2.08 12.62
CA VAL A 274 8.08 3.53 12.79
C VAL A 274 8.94 4.21 11.74
N VAL A 275 8.31 5.03 10.91
CA VAL A 275 9.03 5.79 9.88
C VAL A 275 9.71 7.01 10.51
N LEU A 276 11.02 7.12 10.28
CA LEU A 276 11.77 8.33 10.53
C LEU A 276 11.78 9.16 9.25
N ALA A 277 11.18 10.33 9.31
CA ALA A 277 11.03 11.24 8.19
C ALA A 277 11.85 12.52 8.37
N SER A 278 12.09 13.23 7.28
CA SER A 278 12.58 14.59 7.31
C SER A 278 11.46 15.53 7.76
N ASP A 279 11.73 16.41 8.72
CA ASP A 279 10.77 17.41 9.15
C ASP A 279 10.32 18.28 7.97
N GLY A 280 9.00 18.52 7.89
CA GLY A 280 8.35 19.16 6.76
C GLY A 280 7.72 18.20 5.74
N TYR A 281 8.06 16.89 5.76
CA TYR A 281 7.41 15.88 4.91
C TYR A 281 5.89 15.81 5.22
N PRO A 282 4.99 15.70 4.20
CA PRO A 282 5.21 15.44 2.77
C PRO A 282 5.40 16.68 1.89
N GLU A 283 5.55 17.88 2.46
CA GLU A 283 5.73 19.13 1.72
C GLU A 283 7.23 19.41 1.45
N LYS A 284 7.75 20.51 1.94
CA LYS A 284 9.16 20.90 1.76
C LYS A 284 9.99 20.43 2.94
N TYR A 285 11.12 19.84 2.65
CA TYR A 285 12.09 19.38 3.64
C TYR A 285 13.52 19.47 3.11
N ASP A 286 14.47 19.66 4.01
CA ASP A 286 15.89 19.70 3.70
C ASP A 286 16.48 18.28 3.67
N LYS A 287 17.55 18.10 2.89
CA LYS A 287 18.27 16.84 2.66
C LYS A 287 19.74 16.99 2.95
N GLY A 288 20.48 15.88 2.99
CA GLY A 288 21.95 15.88 3.13
C GLY A 288 22.44 15.81 4.57
N PHE A 289 21.56 15.57 5.53
CA PHE A 289 21.94 15.39 6.93
C PHE A 289 22.54 14.00 7.16
N GLU A 290 23.71 13.92 7.82
CA GLU A 290 24.36 12.68 8.20
C GLU A 290 23.46 11.87 9.14
N ILE A 291 23.30 10.58 8.83
CA ILE A 291 22.53 9.63 9.64
C ILE A 291 23.52 8.85 10.51
N LYS A 292 23.30 8.90 11.82
CA LYS A 292 24.13 8.20 12.83
C LYS A 292 23.34 7.08 13.48
N GLY A 293 24.06 6.09 14.02
CA GLY A 293 23.49 5.04 14.86
C GLY A 293 23.03 3.79 14.10
N LEU A 294 23.16 3.73 12.78
CA LEU A 294 22.81 2.56 11.96
C LEU A 294 23.53 1.28 12.42
N ASP A 295 24.77 1.38 12.83
CA ASP A 295 25.55 0.24 13.32
C ASP A 295 24.99 -0.39 14.61
N THR A 296 24.15 0.32 15.34
CA THR A 296 23.51 -0.19 16.57
C THR A 296 22.58 -1.36 16.29
N PHE A 297 22.10 -1.50 15.06
CA PHE A 297 21.22 -2.60 14.66
C PHE A 297 21.97 -3.90 14.33
N LYS A 298 23.29 -3.84 14.12
CA LYS A 298 24.09 -5.03 13.89
C LYS A 298 23.96 -5.98 15.08
N ASP A 299 23.78 -7.25 14.80
CA ASP A 299 23.68 -8.33 15.77
C ASP A 299 22.52 -8.20 16.79
N LYS A 300 21.50 -7.40 16.48
CA LYS A 300 20.28 -7.30 17.28
C LYS A 300 19.15 -8.07 16.61
N ASP A 301 18.95 -9.30 17.05
CA ASP A 301 17.84 -10.11 16.56
C ASP A 301 16.47 -9.45 16.85
N GLY A 302 15.57 -9.52 15.88
CA GLY A 302 14.25 -8.93 15.96
C GLY A 302 14.19 -7.40 15.75
N TYR A 303 15.33 -6.74 15.45
CA TYR A 303 15.40 -5.32 15.12
C TYR A 303 15.97 -5.11 13.72
N TYR A 304 15.30 -4.26 12.95
CA TYR A 304 15.69 -3.96 11.57
C TYR A 304 15.63 -2.47 11.31
N VAL A 305 16.48 -1.99 10.40
CA VAL A 305 16.39 -0.64 9.84
C VAL A 305 16.43 -0.73 8.32
N PHE A 306 15.34 -0.28 7.70
CA PHE A 306 15.19 -0.27 6.24
C PHE A 306 15.44 1.12 5.69
N HIS A 307 16.32 1.21 4.69
CA HIS A 307 16.61 2.45 4.00
C HIS A 307 15.48 2.79 3.01
N ALA A 308 15.03 4.05 3.04
CA ALA A 308 14.11 4.62 2.08
C ALA A 308 14.78 5.82 1.38
N GLY A 309 14.57 7.03 1.86
CA GLY A 309 15.17 8.23 1.31
C GLY A 309 16.59 8.50 1.84
N THR A 310 17.53 7.66 1.52
CA THR A 310 18.94 7.79 1.90
C THR A 310 19.87 7.74 0.69
N LYS A 311 21.08 8.27 0.80
CA LYS A 311 22.16 8.09 -0.18
C LYS A 311 23.53 8.11 0.50
N PHE A 312 24.55 7.65 -0.22
CA PHE A 312 25.93 7.87 0.18
C PHE A 312 26.40 9.30 -0.17
N ASP A 313 27.19 9.88 0.72
CA ASP A 313 27.93 11.12 0.51
C ASP A 313 29.36 10.90 1.06
N GLY A 314 30.28 10.51 0.17
CA GLY A 314 31.54 9.90 0.55
C GLY A 314 31.30 8.61 1.33
N ASP A 315 31.91 8.51 2.52
CA ASP A 315 31.77 7.36 3.43
C ASP A 315 30.56 7.48 4.37
N LYS A 316 29.77 8.55 4.25
CA LYS A 316 28.62 8.80 5.11
C LYS A 316 27.31 8.43 4.43
N ILE A 317 26.34 8.01 5.22
CA ILE A 317 24.95 7.88 4.78
C ILE A 317 24.21 9.14 5.22
N VAL A 318 23.52 9.78 4.26
CA VAL A 318 22.81 11.03 4.49
C VAL A 318 21.36 10.93 4.04
N THR A 319 20.49 11.82 4.58
CA THR A 319 19.09 11.93 4.18
C THR A 319 18.98 12.40 2.73
N ASN A 320 18.06 11.80 1.95
CA ASN A 320 17.80 12.13 0.56
C ASN A 320 16.32 12.05 0.16
N GLY A 321 15.42 11.94 1.12
CA GLY A 321 13.99 11.81 0.88
C GLY A 321 13.15 12.28 2.06
N GLY A 322 11.84 12.29 1.88
CA GLY A 322 10.88 12.64 2.94
C GLY A 322 10.79 11.54 3.99
N ARG A 323 10.45 10.30 3.60
CA ARG A 323 10.64 9.13 4.44
C ARG A 323 12.09 8.70 4.31
N VAL A 324 12.80 8.65 5.40
CA VAL A 324 14.26 8.43 5.42
C VAL A 324 14.58 6.97 5.76
N LEU A 325 14.03 6.48 6.87
CA LEU A 325 14.24 5.12 7.37
C LEU A 325 12.95 4.53 7.92
N GLY A 326 12.76 3.22 7.77
CA GLY A 326 11.78 2.44 8.52
C GLY A 326 12.48 1.68 9.65
N VAL A 327 12.21 2.04 10.89
CA VAL A 327 12.75 1.34 12.08
C VAL A 327 11.74 0.31 12.52
N VAL A 328 12.13 -0.96 12.50
CA VAL A 328 11.25 -2.09 12.79
C VAL A 328 11.74 -2.87 13.99
N ALA A 329 10.80 -3.28 14.83
CA ALA A 329 11.09 -4.27 15.85
C ALA A 329 9.96 -5.29 15.99
N LYS A 330 10.34 -6.54 16.31
CA LYS A 330 9.44 -7.61 16.70
C LYS A 330 9.20 -7.62 18.21
N GLY A 331 8.12 -8.22 18.63
CA GLY A 331 7.78 -8.47 20.04
C GLY A 331 6.76 -9.60 20.16
N GLU A 332 6.65 -10.20 21.33
CA GLU A 332 5.69 -11.28 21.61
C GLU A 332 4.24 -10.90 21.30
N ASP A 333 3.92 -9.62 21.43
CA ASP A 333 2.63 -9.01 21.07
C ASP A 333 2.85 -7.60 20.48
N LEU A 334 1.76 -6.97 20.04
CA LEU A 334 1.80 -5.64 19.45
C LEU A 334 2.33 -4.58 20.45
N LYS A 335 2.01 -4.72 21.74
CA LYS A 335 2.47 -3.79 22.77
C LYS A 335 3.98 -3.86 22.96
N ALA A 336 4.53 -5.07 23.03
CA ALA A 336 5.97 -5.30 23.13
C ALA A 336 6.71 -4.86 21.86
N ALA A 337 6.21 -5.23 20.68
CA ALA A 337 6.77 -4.82 19.40
C ALA A 337 6.81 -3.29 19.25
N ARG A 338 5.73 -2.61 19.65
CA ARG A 338 5.65 -1.16 19.66
C ARG A 338 6.69 -0.53 20.60
N ALA A 339 6.79 -1.01 21.83
CA ALA A 339 7.76 -0.49 22.80
C ALA A 339 9.19 -0.68 22.29
N ASN A 340 9.50 -1.83 21.71
CA ASN A 340 10.80 -2.14 21.11
C ASN A 340 11.11 -1.23 19.91
N ALA A 341 10.16 -1.02 19.00
CA ALA A 341 10.36 -0.17 17.81
C ALA A 341 10.62 1.28 18.23
N TYR A 342 9.85 1.84 19.14
CA TYR A 342 10.08 3.20 19.63
C TYR A 342 11.42 3.35 20.35
N LYS A 343 11.82 2.38 21.16
CA LYS A 343 13.17 2.35 21.76
C LYS A 343 14.25 2.36 20.69
N ALA A 344 14.09 1.58 19.62
CA ALA A 344 15.05 1.52 18.52
C ALA A 344 15.13 2.82 17.70
N THR A 345 14.05 3.60 17.61
CA THR A 345 14.10 4.92 16.96
C THR A 345 15.06 5.91 17.62
N GLU A 346 15.35 5.72 18.92
CA GLU A 346 16.28 6.57 19.66
C GLU A 346 17.75 6.23 19.39
N TRP A 347 18.04 5.10 18.74
CA TRP A 347 19.40 4.75 18.30
C TRP A 347 19.85 5.52 17.07
N ILE A 348 18.87 6.02 16.28
CA ILE A 348 19.13 6.78 15.06
C ILE A 348 19.05 8.27 15.32
N ASP A 349 20.00 9.03 14.79
CA ASP A 349 19.97 10.48 14.86
C ASP A 349 20.34 11.12 13.51
N PHE A 350 19.62 12.17 13.14
CA PHE A 350 19.91 13.13 12.07
C PHE A 350 19.15 14.45 12.33
N ALA A 351 19.68 15.58 11.85
CA ALA A 351 19.36 16.92 12.34
C ALA A 351 17.86 17.29 12.25
N ASN A 352 17.15 16.85 11.21
CA ASN A 352 15.72 17.15 11.03
C ASN A 352 14.83 15.92 11.18
N LYS A 353 15.19 15.02 12.09
CA LYS A 353 14.45 13.79 12.35
C LYS A 353 13.04 14.09 12.88
N TYR A 354 12.04 13.54 12.21
CA TYR A 354 10.64 13.57 12.61
C TYR A 354 10.06 12.16 12.63
N LYS A 355 9.18 11.85 13.58
CA LYS A 355 8.39 10.63 13.63
C LYS A 355 7.06 10.87 14.31
N ARG A 356 6.07 10.04 14.02
CA ARG A 356 4.84 9.96 14.81
C ARG A 356 5.10 9.17 16.09
N ASN A 357 4.36 9.51 17.16
CA ASN A 357 4.48 8.87 18.49
C ASN A 357 3.34 7.90 18.79
N ASP A 358 2.39 7.76 17.89
CA ASP A 358 1.15 7.01 18.08
C ASP A 358 0.98 5.79 17.16
N ILE A 359 2.04 5.40 16.42
CA ILE A 359 2.03 4.19 15.59
C ILE A 359 1.75 2.96 16.44
N GLY A 360 0.78 2.14 16.03
CA GLY A 360 0.40 0.93 16.78
C GLY A 360 -0.23 1.19 18.15
N LYS A 361 -0.67 2.41 18.42
CA LYS A 361 -1.40 2.71 19.66
C LYS A 361 -2.86 2.30 19.50
N ASP A 362 -3.37 1.52 20.47
CA ASP A 362 -4.78 1.18 20.52
C ASP A 362 -5.65 2.44 20.48
N ARG A 363 -6.42 2.58 19.40
CA ARG A 363 -7.43 3.63 19.29
C ARG A 363 -8.80 2.98 19.34
N LYS A 364 -9.55 3.26 20.38
CA LYS A 364 -11.00 3.09 20.38
C LYS A 364 -11.52 3.89 19.17
N SER A 365 -12.26 3.21 18.31
CA SER A 365 -12.84 3.64 17.04
C SER A 365 -13.17 5.13 16.93
N THR A 366 -12.42 5.87 16.17
CA THR A 366 -12.83 7.04 15.40
C THR A 366 -11.84 7.17 14.25
N SER A 367 -11.98 6.34 13.24
CA SER A 367 -11.24 6.56 11.99
C SER A 367 -12.14 7.36 11.04
N LEU A 368 -11.78 8.60 10.87
CA LEU A 368 -12.16 9.37 9.71
C LEU A 368 -11.22 8.95 8.60
N ASN A 369 -11.76 8.39 7.54
CA ASN A 369 -11.01 7.80 6.45
C ASN A 369 -10.13 8.76 5.70
N SER A 370 -8.96 8.26 5.37
CA SER A 370 -8.16 8.78 4.28
C SER A 370 -7.94 7.64 3.28
N SER A 371 -8.79 7.54 2.28
CA SER A 371 -8.45 6.76 1.09
C SER A 371 -7.35 7.48 0.29
N HIS A 372 -6.48 6.70 -0.31
CA HIS A 372 -5.27 7.13 -1.06
C HIS A 372 -5.57 7.68 -2.41
#